data_7914a90701ebc279eedacc7610f52bd1
#
_entry.id   7914a90701ebc279eedacc7610f52bd1
#
_cell.length_a   1.000
_cell.length_b   1.000
_cell.length_c   1.000
_cell.angle_alpha   90.00
_cell.angle_beta   90.00
_cell.angle_gamma   90.00
#
_symmetry.space_group_name_H-M   'P 1'
#
loop_
_entity.id
_entity.type
_entity.pdbx_description
1 polymer ?
#
loop_
_entity_poly.entity_id
_entity_poly.type
_entity_poly.pdbx_seq_one_letter_code
_entity_poly.pdbx_strand_id
1 'polypeptide(L)'
;MVIYHAIKGVDEAGNPDQTSGELVRLIGENCHTVVADNEIAERYSRHLKKLLSIPSLLYKTTDFLSEVIYNSSKFVVEECPAPELPPGVRVPREDEYIVRAALISHPIIVTAEDRVLKAVSRESVLALIALTPAEALELAKDT
;
A
#
# COMPACT_ATOMS: atom_id res chain seq x y z
N MET A 1 -6.94 -1.52 3.46
CA MET A 1 -5.71 -0.71 3.27
C MET A 1 -4.62 -1.21 4.21
N VAL A 2 -3.51 -1.69 3.65
CA VAL A 2 -2.45 -2.39 4.39
C VAL A 2 -1.87 -1.58 5.56
N ILE A 3 -1.61 -0.30 5.35
CA ILE A 3 -1.06 0.58 6.40
C ILE A 3 -2.03 0.76 7.57
N TYR A 4 -3.31 0.90 7.29
CA TYR A 4 -4.34 0.97 8.31
C TYR A 4 -4.40 -0.31 9.16
N HIS A 5 -4.36 -1.48 8.51
CA HIS A 5 -4.32 -2.77 9.18
C HIS A 5 -3.04 -2.94 10.00
N ALA A 6 -1.89 -2.48 9.47
CA ALA A 6 -0.61 -2.51 10.19
C ALA A 6 -0.66 -1.74 11.51
N ILE A 7 -1.19 -0.52 11.49
CA ILE A 7 -1.28 0.33 12.68
C ILE A 7 -2.28 -0.24 13.69
N LYS A 8 -3.42 -0.74 13.23
CA LYS A 8 -4.43 -1.36 14.10
C LYS A 8 -4.07 -2.76 14.58
N GLY A 9 -3.14 -3.43 13.92
CA GLY A 9 -2.77 -4.81 14.25
C GLY A 9 -3.88 -5.81 13.93
N VAL A 10 -4.59 -5.62 12.84
CA VAL A 10 -5.73 -6.45 12.42
C VAL A 10 -5.65 -6.79 10.93
N ASP A 11 -6.34 -7.87 10.54
CA ASP A 11 -6.61 -8.18 9.14
C ASP A 11 -7.83 -7.42 8.59
N GLU A 12 -8.21 -7.65 7.34
CA GLU A 12 -9.37 -7.02 6.70
C GLU A 12 -10.72 -7.41 7.33
N ALA A 13 -10.78 -8.53 8.04
CA ALA A 13 -11.96 -8.96 8.80
C ALA A 13 -12.01 -8.38 10.23
N GLY A 14 -10.95 -7.65 10.65
CA GLY A 14 -10.83 -7.08 11.98
C GLY A 14 -10.28 -8.04 13.04
N ASN A 15 -9.79 -9.22 12.64
CA ASN A 15 -9.14 -10.16 13.55
C ASN A 15 -7.70 -9.74 13.85
N PRO A 16 -7.16 -10.00 15.05
CA PRO A 16 -5.76 -9.73 15.37
C PRO A 16 -4.80 -10.38 14.37
N ASP A 17 -3.96 -9.57 13.73
CA ASP A 17 -2.98 -10.01 12.74
C ASP A 17 -1.78 -9.07 12.72
N GLN A 18 -0.57 -9.61 12.80
CA GLN A 18 0.68 -8.84 12.80
C GLN A 18 1.36 -8.79 11.42
N THR A 19 0.83 -9.48 10.41
CA THR A 19 1.45 -9.60 9.08
C THR A 19 1.71 -8.24 8.44
N SER A 20 0.70 -7.39 8.36
CA SER A 20 0.85 -6.03 7.80
C SER A 20 1.79 -5.16 8.63
N GLY A 21 1.77 -5.30 9.96
CA GLY A 21 2.67 -4.57 10.87
C GLY A 21 4.13 -4.96 10.66
N GLU A 22 4.42 -6.25 10.53
CA GLU A 22 5.76 -6.75 10.27
C GLU A 22 6.27 -6.33 8.89
N LEU A 23 5.41 -6.35 7.86
CA LEU A 23 5.76 -5.86 6.53
C LEU A 23 6.15 -4.38 6.56
N VAL A 24 5.35 -3.54 7.21
CA VAL A 24 5.65 -2.10 7.34
C VAL A 24 6.95 -1.86 8.12
N ARG A 25 7.20 -2.63 9.17
CA ARG A 25 8.46 -2.57 9.91
C ARG A 25 9.66 -2.91 9.02
N LEU A 26 9.59 -3.98 8.23
CA LEU A 26 10.67 -4.36 7.31
C LEU A 26 10.90 -3.30 6.22
N ILE A 27 9.85 -2.65 5.71
CA ILE A 27 9.99 -1.53 4.78
C ILE A 27 10.78 -0.39 5.44
N GLY A 28 10.48 -0.06 6.70
CA GLY A 28 11.17 0.98 7.46
C GLY A 28 12.64 0.65 7.73
N GLU A 29 12.97 -0.60 8.04
CA GLU A 29 14.30 -1.04 8.44
C GLU A 29 15.23 -1.38 7.27
N ASN A 30 14.70 -1.81 6.12
CA ASN A 30 15.46 -2.27 4.97
C ASN A 30 15.47 -1.26 3.81
N CYS A 31 16.03 -1.63 2.67
CA CYS A 31 16.14 -0.78 1.48
C CYS A 31 14.85 -0.66 0.65
N HIS A 32 13.71 -1.04 1.21
CA HIS A 32 12.42 -0.95 0.52
C HIS A 32 11.86 0.48 0.58
N THR A 33 11.08 0.82 -0.42
CA THR A 33 10.44 2.13 -0.56
C THR A 33 8.96 1.96 -0.92
N VAL A 34 8.11 2.74 -0.29
CA VAL A 34 6.71 2.87 -0.68
C VAL A 34 6.60 3.99 -1.70
N VAL A 35 5.95 3.71 -2.81
CA VAL A 35 5.71 4.71 -3.86
C VAL A 35 4.22 4.99 -3.97
N ALA A 36 3.89 6.25 -4.10
CA ALA A 36 2.52 6.73 -4.23
C ALA A 36 2.45 7.84 -5.27
N ASP A 37 1.29 8.02 -5.88
CA ASP A 37 0.96 9.26 -6.56
C ASP A 37 0.25 10.24 -5.60
N ASN A 38 -0.10 11.41 -6.09
CA ASN A 38 -0.78 12.42 -5.28
C ASN A 38 -2.12 11.94 -4.72
N GLU A 39 -2.87 11.14 -5.46
CA GLU A 39 -4.16 10.62 -5.01
C GLU A 39 -3.99 9.63 -3.85
N ILE A 40 -3.04 8.71 -3.96
CA ILE A 40 -2.72 7.75 -2.89
C ILE A 40 -2.20 8.49 -1.65
N ALA A 41 -1.29 9.44 -1.82
CA ALA A 41 -0.75 10.23 -0.73
C ALA A 41 -1.85 11.00 0.03
N GLU A 42 -2.81 11.58 -0.69
CA GLU A 42 -3.96 12.27 -0.09
C GLU A 42 -4.88 11.31 0.66
N ARG A 43 -5.16 10.14 0.10
CA ARG A 43 -5.96 9.10 0.78
C ARG A 43 -5.29 8.61 2.06
N TYR A 44 -3.97 8.38 2.03
CA TYR A 44 -3.21 8.01 3.23
C TYR A 44 -3.27 9.11 4.29
N SER A 45 -3.06 10.36 3.90
CA SER A 45 -3.14 11.50 4.81
C SER A 45 -4.50 11.58 5.53
N ARG A 46 -5.60 11.39 4.81
CA ARG A 46 -6.95 11.37 5.40
C ARG A 46 -7.14 10.24 6.41
N HIS A 47 -6.69 9.03 6.09
CA HIS A 47 -6.81 7.89 6.99
C HIS A 47 -5.93 8.04 8.22
N LEU A 48 -4.69 8.52 8.06
CA LEU A 48 -3.77 8.72 9.16
C LEU A 48 -4.25 9.81 10.13
N LYS A 49 -4.87 10.88 9.63
CA LYS A 49 -5.52 11.89 10.48
C LYS A 49 -6.62 11.30 11.35
N LYS A 50 -7.42 10.37 10.82
CA LYS A 50 -8.44 9.66 11.60
C LYS A 50 -7.81 8.79 12.69
N LEU A 51 -6.71 8.10 12.40
CA LEU A 51 -6.00 7.27 13.36
C LEU A 51 -5.35 8.10 14.46
N LEU A 52 -4.81 9.27 14.16
CA LEU A 52 -4.27 10.20 15.16
C LEU A 52 -5.30 10.66 16.19
N SER A 53 -6.59 10.69 15.83
CA SER A 53 -7.67 11.04 16.76
C SER A 53 -8.05 9.92 17.73
N ILE A 54 -7.51 8.72 17.56
CA ILE A 54 -7.77 7.56 18.43
C ILE A 54 -6.63 7.46 19.44
N PRO A 55 -6.86 7.73 20.75
CA PRO A 55 -5.77 7.78 21.74
C PRO A 55 -4.92 6.52 21.82
N SER A 56 -5.53 5.34 21.72
CA SER A 56 -4.82 4.05 21.78
C SER A 56 -3.91 3.79 20.55
N LEU A 57 -4.08 4.51 19.45
CA LEU A 57 -3.31 4.37 18.21
C LEU A 57 -2.37 5.54 17.96
N LEU A 58 -2.43 6.59 18.77
CA LEU A 58 -1.67 7.82 18.56
C LEU A 58 -0.16 7.56 18.45
N TYR A 59 0.39 6.77 19.36
CA TYR A 59 1.83 6.47 19.38
C TYR A 59 2.27 5.72 18.12
N LYS A 60 1.60 4.62 17.78
CA LYS A 60 1.91 3.82 16.58
C LYS A 60 1.76 4.63 15.30
N THR A 61 0.74 5.47 15.20
CA THR A 61 0.50 6.32 14.03
C THR A 61 1.59 7.38 13.91
N THR A 62 2.00 7.98 15.00
CA THR A 62 3.09 8.98 15.02
C THR A 62 4.42 8.36 14.61
N ASP A 63 4.76 7.18 15.10
CA ASP A 63 5.96 6.45 14.70
C ASP A 63 5.94 6.14 13.19
N PHE A 64 4.84 5.63 12.68
CA PHE A 64 4.69 5.36 11.26
C PHE A 64 4.86 6.61 10.40
N LEU A 65 4.28 7.74 10.81
CA LEU A 65 4.43 9.01 10.12
C LEU A 65 5.91 9.44 10.06
N SER A 66 6.62 9.38 11.17
CA SER A 66 8.02 9.82 11.23
C SER A 66 8.98 8.87 10.53
N GLU A 67 8.79 7.56 10.66
CA GLU A 67 9.71 6.56 10.12
C GLU A 67 9.49 6.28 8.63
N VAL A 68 8.28 6.39 8.14
CA VAL A 68 7.92 6.06 6.74
C VAL A 68 7.46 7.29 5.98
N ILE A 69 6.33 7.89 6.34
CA ILE A 69 5.68 8.92 5.52
C ILE A 69 6.51 10.19 5.37
N TYR A 70 7.13 10.67 6.44
CA TYR A 70 7.98 11.86 6.41
C TYR A 70 9.45 11.58 6.10
N ASN A 71 9.78 10.32 5.87
CA ASN A 71 11.11 9.91 5.45
C ASN A 71 11.15 9.80 3.91
N SER A 72 11.80 10.75 3.26
CA SER A 72 11.88 10.81 1.78
C SER A 72 12.61 9.63 1.13
N SER A 73 13.38 8.86 1.90
CA SER A 73 13.99 7.62 1.42
C SER A 73 13.04 6.41 1.51
N LYS A 74 11.94 6.53 2.23
CA LYS A 74 10.97 5.46 2.47
C LYS A 74 9.62 5.68 1.81
N PHE A 75 9.25 6.93 1.57
CA PHE A 75 7.99 7.28 0.93
C PHE A 75 8.23 8.32 -0.16
N VAL A 76 8.02 7.91 -1.39
CA VAL A 76 8.21 8.75 -2.58
C VAL A 76 6.87 9.03 -3.23
N VAL A 77 6.58 10.30 -3.47
CA VAL A 77 5.40 10.73 -4.21
C VAL A 77 5.81 11.09 -5.63
N GLU A 78 5.26 10.35 -6.59
CA GLU A 78 5.45 10.63 -8.02
C GLU A 78 4.51 11.76 -8.45
N GLU A 79 5.07 12.83 -8.96
CA GLU A 79 4.32 14.02 -9.39
C GLU A 79 3.66 13.87 -10.76
N CYS A 80 4.09 12.89 -11.54
CA CYS A 80 3.50 12.64 -12.86
C CYS A 80 2.06 12.15 -12.71
N PRO A 81 1.13 12.64 -13.55
CA PRO A 81 -0.22 12.10 -13.59
C PRO A 81 -0.22 10.60 -13.89
N ALA A 82 -1.02 9.85 -13.14
CA ALA A 82 -1.17 8.42 -13.41
C ALA A 82 -1.76 8.19 -14.81
N PRO A 83 -1.21 7.22 -15.59
CA PRO A 83 -1.70 6.94 -16.93
C PRO A 83 -3.12 6.38 -16.91
N GLU A 84 -3.80 6.49 -18.03
CA GLU A 84 -5.06 5.77 -18.23
C GLU A 84 -4.80 4.26 -18.32
N LEU A 85 -5.79 3.46 -17.92
CA LEU A 85 -5.74 2.02 -18.13
C LEU A 85 -5.74 1.71 -19.63
N PRO A 86 -4.99 0.68 -20.08
CA PRO A 86 -5.06 0.21 -21.47
C PRO A 86 -6.51 -0.16 -21.86
N PRO A 87 -6.91 0.04 -23.12
CA PRO A 87 -8.24 -0.33 -23.59
C PRO A 87 -8.55 -1.80 -23.33
N GLY A 88 -9.75 -2.09 -22.83
CA GLY A 88 -10.21 -3.45 -22.54
C GLY A 88 -9.81 -4.00 -21.18
N VAL A 89 -8.93 -3.34 -20.46
CA VAL A 89 -8.55 -3.72 -19.08
C VAL A 89 -9.69 -3.39 -18.11
N ARG A 90 -10.06 -4.37 -17.30
CA ARG A 90 -11.15 -4.24 -16.32
C ARG A 90 -10.62 -4.42 -14.91
N VAL A 91 -10.69 -3.36 -14.12
CA VAL A 91 -10.35 -3.31 -12.69
C VAL A 91 -11.54 -2.72 -11.95
N PRO A 92 -11.80 -3.13 -10.69
CA PRO A 92 -12.84 -2.47 -9.88
C PRO A 92 -12.64 -0.96 -9.85
N ARG A 93 -13.70 -0.20 -10.13
CA ARG A 93 -13.62 1.26 -10.31
C ARG A 93 -13.06 1.97 -9.08
N GLU A 94 -13.44 1.51 -7.90
CA GLU A 94 -12.98 2.06 -6.62
C GLU A 94 -11.49 1.83 -6.35
N ASP A 95 -10.86 0.87 -7.05
CA ASP A 95 -9.46 0.48 -6.86
C ASP A 95 -8.59 0.83 -8.08
N GLU A 96 -9.19 1.38 -9.14
CA GLU A 96 -8.49 1.74 -10.38
C GLU A 96 -7.31 2.69 -10.13
N TYR A 97 -7.43 3.61 -9.18
CA TYR A 97 -6.37 4.55 -8.83
C TYR A 97 -5.08 3.87 -8.37
N ILE A 98 -5.16 2.72 -7.67
CA ILE A 98 -3.99 1.95 -7.22
C ILE A 98 -3.28 1.34 -8.42
N VAL A 99 -4.04 0.75 -9.34
CA VAL A 99 -3.49 0.11 -10.54
C VAL A 99 -2.84 1.14 -11.46
N ARG A 100 -3.50 2.27 -11.66
CA ARG A 100 -2.95 3.38 -12.46
C ARG A 100 -1.67 3.94 -11.88
N ALA A 101 -1.60 4.12 -10.56
CA ALA A 101 -0.38 4.58 -9.89
C ALA A 101 0.77 3.57 -10.08
N ALA A 102 0.51 2.27 -10.00
CA ALA A 102 1.52 1.24 -10.21
C ALA A 102 2.07 1.21 -11.65
N LEU A 103 1.32 1.69 -12.64
CA LEU A 103 1.78 1.78 -14.02
C LEU A 103 2.84 2.87 -14.25
N ILE A 104 3.03 3.80 -13.32
CA ILE A 104 4.02 4.88 -13.49
C ILE A 104 5.44 4.31 -13.52
N SER A 105 5.82 3.49 -12.54
CA SER A 105 7.19 3.01 -12.43
C SER A 105 7.40 1.75 -11.58
N HIS A 106 6.37 1.24 -10.93
CA HIS A 106 6.53 0.19 -9.92
C HIS A 106 5.55 -0.95 -10.13
N PRO A 107 6.05 -2.16 -10.47
CA PRO A 107 5.21 -3.27 -10.90
C PRO A 107 4.48 -3.98 -9.73
N ILE A 108 4.79 -3.67 -8.47
CA ILE A 108 4.27 -4.41 -7.32
C ILE A 108 3.19 -3.61 -6.60
N ILE A 109 2.01 -4.19 -6.48
CA ILE A 109 0.90 -3.72 -5.67
C ILE A 109 0.76 -4.64 -4.46
N VAL A 110 0.70 -4.10 -3.26
CA VAL A 110 0.38 -4.88 -2.05
C VAL A 110 -1.04 -4.53 -1.60
N THR A 111 -1.91 -5.52 -1.60
CA THR A 111 -3.32 -5.34 -1.25
C THR A 111 -3.90 -6.59 -0.59
N ALA A 112 -4.85 -6.39 0.32
CA ALA A 112 -5.69 -7.45 0.87
C ALA A 112 -6.99 -7.65 0.08
N GLU A 113 -7.26 -6.79 -0.91
CA GLU A 113 -8.49 -6.82 -1.71
C GLU A 113 -8.44 -7.92 -2.78
N ASP A 114 -9.16 -9.01 -2.54
CA ASP A 114 -9.22 -10.16 -3.47
C ASP A 114 -9.64 -9.77 -4.88
N ARG A 115 -10.52 -8.80 -5.03
CA ARG A 115 -10.95 -8.29 -6.33
C ARG A 115 -9.82 -7.66 -7.13
N VAL A 116 -8.93 -6.91 -6.46
CA VAL A 116 -7.75 -6.30 -7.10
C VAL A 116 -6.73 -7.37 -7.47
N LEU A 117 -6.46 -8.31 -6.55
CA LEU A 117 -5.55 -9.44 -6.79
C LEU A 117 -5.97 -10.23 -8.04
N LYS A 118 -7.23 -10.59 -8.14
CA LYS A 118 -7.79 -11.33 -9.29
C LYS A 118 -7.77 -10.52 -10.58
N ALA A 119 -8.14 -9.23 -10.52
CA ALA A 119 -8.14 -8.37 -11.69
C ALA A 119 -6.75 -8.19 -12.27
N VAL A 120 -5.75 -7.89 -11.45
CA VAL A 120 -4.36 -7.73 -11.88
C VAL A 120 -3.79 -9.04 -12.45
N SER A 121 -4.08 -10.18 -11.81
CA SER A 121 -3.63 -11.49 -12.30
C SER A 121 -4.18 -11.85 -13.68
N ARG A 122 -5.41 -11.42 -14.00
CA ARG A 122 -6.03 -11.68 -15.32
C ARG A 122 -5.52 -10.77 -16.41
N GLU A 123 -5.06 -9.59 -16.08
CA GLU A 123 -4.70 -8.53 -17.03
C GLU A 123 -3.18 -8.54 -17.28
N SER A 124 -2.68 -9.57 -17.96
CA SER A 124 -1.25 -9.74 -18.25
C SER A 124 -0.62 -8.56 -19.01
N VAL A 125 -1.43 -7.81 -19.75
CA VAL A 125 -0.99 -6.61 -20.49
C VAL A 125 -0.49 -5.49 -19.55
N LEU A 126 -0.93 -5.48 -18.31
CA LEU A 126 -0.47 -4.50 -17.32
C LEU A 126 0.97 -4.74 -16.88
N ALA A 127 1.48 -5.96 -16.99
CA ALA A 127 2.80 -6.37 -16.49
C ALA A 127 3.00 -6.03 -14.99
N LEU A 128 1.93 -6.08 -14.20
CA LEU A 128 1.93 -5.80 -12.77
C LEU A 128 1.86 -7.08 -11.95
N ILE A 129 2.36 -7.00 -10.73
CA ILE A 129 2.29 -8.08 -9.73
C ILE A 129 1.46 -7.57 -8.56
N ALA A 130 0.38 -8.27 -8.22
CA ALA A 130 -0.38 -7.99 -7.03
C ALA A 130 -0.13 -9.08 -5.98
N LEU A 131 0.27 -8.66 -4.79
CA LEU A 131 0.63 -9.53 -3.67
C LEU A 131 -0.28 -9.24 -2.47
N THR A 132 -0.64 -10.28 -1.75
CA THR A 132 -1.17 -10.14 -0.40
C THR A 132 -0.10 -9.60 0.55
N PRO A 133 -0.48 -9.04 1.72
CA PRO A 133 0.51 -8.66 2.73
C PRO A 133 1.43 -9.80 3.15
N ALA A 134 0.92 -11.04 3.23
CA ALA A 134 1.71 -12.22 3.58
C ALA A 134 2.75 -12.56 2.49
N GLU A 135 2.35 -12.56 1.22
CA GLU A 135 3.27 -12.79 0.09
C GLU A 135 4.33 -11.69 0.00
N ALA A 136 3.93 -10.44 0.19
CA ALA A 136 4.85 -9.31 0.21
C ALA A 136 5.84 -9.38 1.37
N LEU A 137 5.39 -9.85 2.55
CA LEU A 137 6.25 -10.06 3.70
C LEU A 137 7.33 -11.11 3.43
N GLU A 138 6.96 -12.24 2.83
CA GLU A 138 7.93 -13.28 2.47
C GLU A 138 8.94 -12.75 1.43
N LEU A 139 8.48 -12.05 0.40
CA LEU A 139 9.36 -11.41 -0.57
C LEU A 139 10.33 -10.41 0.09
N ALA A 140 9.85 -9.61 1.03
CA ALA A 140 10.67 -8.62 1.74
C ALA A 140 11.73 -9.24 2.66
N LYS A 141 11.49 -10.45 3.18
CA LYS A 141 12.49 -11.21 3.98
C LYS A 141 13.64 -11.74 3.12
N ASP A 142 13.35 -12.07 1.87
CA ASP A 142 14.31 -12.64 0.93
C ASP A 142 15.22 -11.59 0.26
N THR A 143 14.89 -10.34 0.41
CA THR A 143 15.61 -9.18 -0.16
C THR A 143 16.20 -8.28 0.92
#